data_3ba0172e8da41ab87213496163b9ed90
#
_entry.id   3ba0172e8da41ab87213496163b9ed90
#
_cell.length_a   1.000
_cell.length_b   1.000
_cell.length_c   1.000
_cell.angle_alpha   90.00
_cell.angle_beta   90.00
_cell.angle_gamma   90.00
#
_symmetry.space_group_name_H-M   'P 1'
#
loop_
_entity.id
_entity.type
_entity.pdbx_description
1 polymer ?
#
loop_
_entity_poly.entity_id
_entity_poly.type
_entity_poly.pdbx_seq_one_letter_code
_entity_poly.pdbx_strand_id
1 'polypeptide(L)'
;MHKIPELLISFSGEKIDSVSKWESFRREEIINAFQQNVYGVRDIERPENLKFENKGEKIEYGMRIKEIEASFDSFSMNFKLYLPEKSEKPVPAIVFVLHEAFQDNLHFDEEGNMTSEKVVSRIPVKKITDAGFAIALMPTADIYPDHPKHLNFEAGIFTHIKPLKPRTKHSWATISAWSWGVSRVIDYLETDSDIDITKIAAVGHSRGGKTALWTAANDKRILLAVPNNSGCCGAAVLRGKKGEHVKDINVTDWFCRKFKEYNDCEEMLPVDQHMLVASIAPRYVYITDSSDDEWTDPDAELLSARLASEAYELYGLKGIVAPEKPALNEAYQEGHIAFHVKTGTHSITEFDWEKILDYFEKIIAKEV
;
A
#
# COMPACT_ATOMS: atom_id res chain seq x y z
N MET A 1 -26.61 15.14 -1.12
CA MET A 1 -25.74 14.14 -0.46
C MET A 1 -25.30 13.17 -1.54
N HIS A 2 -24.02 13.07 -1.84
CA HIS A 2 -23.49 12.14 -2.86
C HIS A 2 -23.75 10.70 -2.37
N LYS A 3 -24.39 9.87 -3.21
CA LYS A 3 -24.69 8.48 -2.83
C LYS A 3 -23.42 7.64 -2.93
N ILE A 4 -22.87 7.23 -1.79
CA ILE A 4 -21.77 6.27 -1.72
C ILE A 4 -22.30 4.88 -2.16
N PRO A 5 -21.58 4.12 -3.01
CA PRO A 5 -22.00 2.78 -3.42
C PRO A 5 -22.11 1.84 -2.22
N GLU A 6 -23.14 1.00 -2.20
CA GLU A 6 -23.33 0.01 -1.14
C GLU A 6 -22.33 -1.15 -1.30
N LEU A 7 -21.57 -1.47 -0.25
CA LEU A 7 -20.53 -2.49 -0.28
C LEU A 7 -21.10 -3.88 -0.57
N LEU A 8 -22.18 -4.24 0.15
CA LEU A 8 -22.77 -5.58 0.12
C LEU A 8 -23.93 -5.71 -0.89
N ILE A 9 -23.99 -4.83 -1.89
CA ILE A 9 -24.86 -4.97 -3.06
C ILE A 9 -23.98 -5.05 -4.30
N SER A 10 -24.15 -6.10 -5.10
CA SER A 10 -23.42 -6.24 -6.38
C SER A 10 -23.82 -5.18 -7.40
N PHE A 11 -23.04 -5.02 -8.45
CA PHE A 11 -23.41 -4.10 -9.56
C PHE A 11 -24.67 -4.56 -10.31
N SER A 12 -25.04 -5.85 -10.20
CA SER A 12 -26.31 -6.36 -10.72
C SER A 12 -27.50 -6.23 -9.75
N GLY A 13 -27.26 -5.72 -8.52
CA GLY A 13 -28.29 -5.53 -7.48
C GLY A 13 -28.47 -6.76 -6.57
N GLU A 14 -27.62 -7.78 -6.65
CA GLU A 14 -27.68 -8.93 -5.76
C GLU A 14 -27.14 -8.59 -4.37
N LYS A 15 -27.84 -9.03 -3.32
CA LYS A 15 -27.39 -8.88 -1.93
C LYS A 15 -26.29 -9.90 -1.60
N ILE A 16 -25.20 -9.41 -1.00
CA ILE A 16 -24.08 -10.19 -0.50
C ILE A 16 -24.26 -10.39 1.00
N ASP A 17 -24.65 -11.57 1.40
CA ASP A 17 -25.07 -11.91 2.76
C ASP A 17 -24.26 -13.07 3.38
N SER A 18 -23.15 -13.45 2.74
CA SER A 18 -22.29 -14.54 3.22
C SER A 18 -20.86 -14.37 2.74
N VAL A 19 -19.92 -14.95 3.51
CA VAL A 19 -18.48 -15.05 3.14
C VAL A 19 -18.33 -15.72 1.77
N SER A 20 -19.10 -16.76 1.49
CA SER A 20 -19.03 -17.49 0.21
C SER A 20 -19.32 -16.56 -0.97
N LYS A 21 -20.40 -15.76 -0.93
CA LYS A 21 -20.72 -14.79 -1.99
C LYS A 21 -19.68 -13.67 -2.08
N TRP A 22 -19.16 -13.24 -0.93
CA TRP A 22 -18.09 -12.23 -0.89
C TRP A 22 -16.82 -12.71 -1.60
N GLU A 23 -16.30 -13.89 -1.21
CA GLU A 23 -15.04 -14.43 -1.74
C GLU A 23 -15.15 -14.93 -3.18
N SER A 24 -16.27 -15.55 -3.56
CA SER A 24 -16.42 -16.15 -4.88
C SER A 24 -16.88 -15.18 -5.97
N PHE A 25 -17.39 -13.99 -5.59
CA PHE A 25 -18.00 -13.10 -6.55
C PHE A 25 -17.73 -11.61 -6.26
N ARG A 26 -18.22 -11.07 -5.11
CA ARG A 26 -18.27 -9.62 -4.90
C ARG A 26 -16.90 -8.97 -4.82
N ARG A 27 -15.99 -9.60 -4.10
CA ARG A 27 -14.61 -9.11 -3.96
C ARG A 27 -13.92 -8.99 -5.33
N GLU A 28 -14.06 -9.99 -6.18
CA GLU A 28 -13.47 -9.97 -7.53
C GLU A 28 -14.15 -8.93 -8.43
N GLU A 29 -15.48 -8.80 -8.34
CA GLU A 29 -16.25 -7.76 -9.05
C GLU A 29 -15.75 -6.35 -8.71
N ILE A 30 -15.47 -6.07 -7.43
CA ILE A 30 -14.90 -4.81 -6.95
C ILE A 30 -13.49 -4.60 -7.50
N ILE A 31 -12.60 -5.59 -7.37
CA ILE A 31 -11.21 -5.50 -7.86
C ILE A 31 -11.20 -5.25 -9.37
N ASN A 32 -12.00 -5.98 -10.14
CA ASN A 32 -12.12 -5.78 -11.57
C ASN A 32 -12.62 -4.35 -11.91
N ALA A 33 -13.57 -3.80 -11.16
CA ALA A 33 -14.04 -2.44 -11.36
C ALA A 33 -12.93 -1.40 -11.08
N PHE A 34 -12.12 -1.58 -10.05
CA PHE A 34 -10.93 -0.74 -9.80
C PHE A 34 -9.90 -0.87 -10.91
N GLN A 35 -9.62 -2.07 -11.41
CA GLN A 35 -8.72 -2.28 -12.54
C GLN A 35 -9.23 -1.57 -13.78
N GLN A 36 -10.52 -1.69 -14.11
CA GLN A 36 -11.07 -1.10 -15.33
C GLN A 36 -11.16 0.43 -15.29
N ASN A 37 -11.30 1.03 -14.11
CA ASN A 37 -11.66 2.44 -14.01
C ASN A 37 -10.61 3.32 -13.30
N VAL A 38 -9.72 2.75 -12.49
CA VAL A 38 -8.79 3.52 -11.62
C VAL A 38 -7.33 3.13 -11.89
N TYR A 39 -6.92 1.93 -11.48
CA TYR A 39 -5.51 1.53 -11.49
C TYR A 39 -5.05 0.96 -12.83
N GLY A 40 -5.97 0.54 -13.66
CA GLY A 40 -5.74 -0.12 -14.94
C GLY A 40 -5.52 -1.63 -14.82
N VAL A 41 -5.85 -2.33 -15.90
CA VAL A 41 -5.68 -3.77 -16.03
C VAL A 41 -4.22 -4.08 -16.31
N ARG A 42 -3.61 -4.84 -15.41
CA ARG A 42 -2.24 -5.32 -15.54
C ARG A 42 -2.20 -6.51 -16.50
N ASP A 43 -1.29 -6.49 -17.43
CA ASP A 43 -1.07 -7.50 -18.46
C ASP A 43 0.22 -8.31 -18.29
N ILE A 44 0.86 -8.16 -17.13
CA ILE A 44 2.03 -8.94 -16.73
C ILE A 44 1.83 -9.47 -15.31
N GLU A 45 2.07 -10.75 -15.13
CA GLU A 45 2.15 -11.42 -13.85
C GLU A 45 3.62 -11.58 -13.39
N ARG A 46 3.91 -12.55 -12.52
CA ARG A 46 5.29 -12.91 -12.16
C ARG A 46 5.98 -13.50 -13.40
N PRO A 47 7.10 -12.90 -13.87
CA PRO A 47 7.86 -13.47 -14.98
C PRO A 47 8.39 -14.85 -14.64
N GLU A 48 8.29 -15.82 -15.57
CA GLU A 48 8.78 -17.19 -15.36
C GLU A 48 10.31 -17.24 -15.17
N ASN A 49 11.03 -16.32 -15.82
CA ASN A 49 12.48 -16.20 -15.76
C ASN A 49 12.97 -15.15 -14.73
N LEU A 50 12.12 -14.77 -13.78
CA LEU A 50 12.50 -13.86 -12.70
C LEU A 50 13.62 -14.50 -11.86
N LYS A 51 14.71 -13.75 -11.69
CA LYS A 51 15.88 -14.13 -10.91
C LYS A 51 16.15 -13.11 -9.83
N PHE A 52 16.73 -13.59 -8.74
CA PHE A 52 17.22 -12.74 -7.66
C PHE A 52 18.72 -12.97 -7.47
N GLU A 53 19.45 -11.88 -7.32
CA GLU A 53 20.88 -11.90 -7.03
C GLU A 53 21.15 -11.04 -5.79
N ASN A 54 21.80 -11.62 -4.79
CA ASN A 54 22.34 -10.86 -3.68
C ASN A 54 23.66 -10.22 -4.12
N LYS A 55 23.66 -8.91 -4.36
CA LYS A 55 24.82 -8.14 -4.82
C LYS A 55 25.82 -7.83 -3.71
N GLY A 56 25.41 -7.98 -2.46
CA GLY A 56 26.25 -7.73 -1.29
C GLY A 56 25.48 -7.82 0.02
N GLU A 57 26.21 -8.25 1.04
CA GLU A 57 25.70 -8.29 2.41
C GLU A 57 26.73 -7.64 3.34
N LYS A 58 26.27 -6.79 4.24
CA LYS A 58 27.11 -6.15 5.25
C LYS A 58 26.40 -6.03 6.59
N ILE A 59 27.18 -5.85 7.65
CA ILE A 59 26.67 -5.46 8.96
C ILE A 59 27.03 -3.99 9.18
N GLU A 60 26.02 -3.18 9.46
CA GLU A 60 26.18 -1.76 9.74
C GLU A 60 25.14 -1.33 10.76
N TYR A 61 25.49 -0.50 11.73
CA TYR A 61 24.63 -0.10 12.86
C TYR A 61 23.95 -1.26 13.60
N GLY A 62 24.59 -2.44 13.68
CA GLY A 62 23.99 -3.63 14.30
C GLY A 62 22.81 -4.21 13.51
N MET A 63 22.75 -3.96 12.21
CA MET A 63 21.79 -4.54 11.27
C MET A 63 22.52 -5.31 10.18
N ARG A 64 21.94 -6.39 9.72
CA ARG A 64 22.34 -7.09 8.50
C ARG A 64 21.62 -6.46 7.31
N ILE A 65 22.35 -6.02 6.33
CA ILE A 65 21.84 -5.32 5.14
C ILE A 65 22.18 -6.15 3.90
N LYS A 66 21.15 -6.63 3.19
CA LYS A 66 21.29 -7.32 1.91
C LYS A 66 20.91 -6.37 0.77
N GLU A 67 21.71 -6.32 -0.28
CA GLU A 67 21.41 -5.58 -1.52
C GLU A 67 20.98 -6.58 -2.60
N ILE A 68 19.72 -6.50 -3.01
CA ILE A 68 19.09 -7.48 -3.89
C ILE A 68 18.75 -6.85 -5.23
N GLU A 69 19.14 -7.52 -6.31
CA GLU A 69 18.66 -7.26 -7.66
C GLU A 69 17.61 -8.32 -8.04
N ALA A 70 16.44 -7.87 -8.46
CA ALA A 70 15.45 -8.71 -9.10
C ALA A 70 15.45 -8.40 -10.61
N SER A 71 15.64 -9.41 -11.46
CA SER A 71 15.79 -9.20 -12.91
C SER A 71 15.06 -10.25 -13.72
N PHE A 72 14.59 -9.85 -14.90
CA PHE A 72 14.09 -10.73 -15.94
C PHE A 72 14.23 -10.04 -17.31
N ASP A 73 14.52 -10.79 -18.36
CA ASP A 73 14.81 -10.27 -19.69
C ASP A 73 15.85 -9.12 -19.65
N SER A 74 15.44 -7.91 -20.04
CA SER A 74 16.26 -6.69 -19.98
C SER A 74 15.88 -5.75 -18.84
N PHE A 75 14.94 -6.14 -17.97
CA PHE A 75 14.51 -5.35 -16.83
C PHE A 75 15.21 -5.78 -15.56
N SER A 76 15.60 -4.81 -14.73
CA SER A 76 16.01 -5.06 -13.35
C SER A 76 15.51 -3.98 -12.41
N MET A 77 15.31 -4.35 -11.16
CA MET A 77 15.02 -3.47 -10.04
C MET A 77 15.86 -3.86 -8.84
N ASN A 78 16.25 -2.88 -8.04
CA ASN A 78 17.07 -3.09 -6.86
C ASN A 78 16.29 -2.70 -5.61
N PHE A 79 16.54 -3.41 -4.51
CA PHE A 79 16.03 -3.05 -3.21
C PHE A 79 16.99 -3.49 -2.11
N LYS A 80 16.85 -2.88 -0.93
CA LYS A 80 17.65 -3.23 0.25
C LYS A 80 16.76 -3.86 1.29
N LEU A 81 17.22 -4.99 1.83
CA LEU A 81 16.58 -5.68 2.94
C LEU A 81 17.43 -5.49 4.21
N TYR A 82 16.85 -4.87 5.21
CA TYR A 82 17.43 -4.67 6.53
C TYR A 82 16.85 -5.71 7.48
N LEU A 83 17.71 -6.41 8.20
CA LEU A 83 17.36 -7.48 9.11
C LEU A 83 18.00 -7.22 10.50
N PRO A 84 17.43 -7.77 11.58
CA PRO A 84 18.16 -7.90 12.83
C PRO A 84 19.54 -8.53 12.59
N GLU A 85 20.57 -8.05 13.29
CA GLU A 85 21.92 -8.63 13.15
C GLU A 85 21.91 -10.12 13.43
N LYS A 86 21.13 -10.53 14.45
CA LYS A 86 20.95 -11.94 14.82
C LYS A 86 19.47 -12.22 15.04
N SER A 87 19.01 -13.35 14.57
CA SER A 87 17.69 -13.90 14.89
C SER A 87 17.78 -15.42 14.97
N GLU A 88 17.13 -15.99 15.99
CA GLU A 88 17.05 -17.46 16.15
C GLU A 88 15.94 -18.09 15.28
N LYS A 89 15.04 -17.28 14.77
CA LYS A 89 13.87 -17.70 13.95
C LYS A 89 13.69 -16.75 12.79
N PRO A 90 13.02 -17.17 11.71
CA PRO A 90 12.57 -16.26 10.66
C PRO A 90 11.74 -15.11 11.25
N VAL A 91 11.98 -13.91 10.76
CA VAL A 91 11.35 -12.69 11.27
C VAL A 91 10.23 -12.20 10.35
N PRO A 92 9.18 -11.55 10.87
CA PRO A 92 8.19 -10.87 10.06
C PRO A 92 8.85 -9.74 9.26
N ALA A 93 8.28 -9.40 8.10
CA ALA A 93 8.88 -8.39 7.23
C ALA A 93 7.88 -7.31 6.81
N ILE A 94 8.41 -6.10 6.67
CA ILE A 94 7.73 -4.93 6.14
C ILE A 94 8.29 -4.64 4.75
N VAL A 95 7.45 -4.47 3.74
CA VAL A 95 7.83 -3.90 2.45
C VAL A 95 7.40 -2.44 2.42
N PHE A 96 8.35 -1.53 2.44
CA PHE A 96 8.09 -0.11 2.38
C PHE A 96 8.22 0.41 0.94
N VAL A 97 7.15 1.05 0.45
CA VAL A 97 7.12 1.67 -0.88
C VAL A 97 7.87 2.99 -0.85
N LEU A 98 9.10 2.98 -1.29
CA LEU A 98 10.03 4.12 -1.26
C LEU A 98 9.90 4.93 -2.56
N HIS A 99 8.99 5.90 -2.62
CA HIS A 99 8.83 6.75 -3.80
C HIS A 99 9.87 7.90 -3.85
N GLU A 100 10.06 8.53 -5.00
CA GLU A 100 11.16 9.45 -5.29
C GLU A 100 11.34 10.60 -4.29
N ALA A 101 10.24 11.13 -3.73
CA ALA A 101 10.34 12.19 -2.72
C ALA A 101 11.10 11.76 -1.46
N PHE A 102 11.13 10.44 -1.16
CA PHE A 102 11.94 9.87 -0.07
C PHE A 102 13.36 9.48 -0.50
N GLN A 103 13.58 9.21 -1.80
CA GLN A 103 14.88 8.70 -2.28
C GLN A 103 15.95 9.78 -2.31
N ASP A 104 15.56 11.03 -2.50
CA ASP A 104 16.49 12.15 -2.58
C ASP A 104 17.20 12.38 -1.24
N ASN A 105 18.53 12.17 -1.22
CA ASN A 105 19.41 12.36 -0.07
C ASN A 105 19.08 11.48 1.17
N LEU A 106 18.56 10.28 0.97
CA LEU A 106 18.46 9.30 2.06
C LEU A 106 19.85 8.94 2.58
N HIS A 107 20.05 9.15 3.87
CA HIS A 107 21.27 8.78 4.59
C HIS A 107 20.93 8.26 5.98
N PHE A 108 21.85 7.51 6.58
CA PHE A 108 21.74 7.13 7.96
C PHE A 108 22.05 8.31 8.89
N ASP A 109 21.24 8.48 9.91
CA ASP A 109 21.61 9.33 11.07
C ASP A 109 22.57 8.58 12.01
N GLU A 110 23.00 9.25 13.07
CA GLU A 110 23.93 8.68 14.07
C GLU A 110 23.37 7.43 14.77
N GLU A 111 22.05 7.29 14.82
CA GLU A 111 21.34 6.17 15.43
C GLU A 111 21.12 4.99 14.46
N GLY A 112 21.44 5.16 13.17
CA GLY A 112 21.26 4.15 12.14
C GLY A 112 19.84 4.11 11.56
N ASN A 113 19.07 5.17 11.68
CA ASN A 113 17.77 5.30 11.02
C ASN A 113 17.92 6.10 9.72
N MET A 114 17.07 5.81 8.74
CA MET A 114 17.10 6.56 7.48
C MET A 114 16.33 7.86 7.58
N THR A 115 16.94 8.94 7.19
CA THR A 115 16.39 10.28 7.16
C THR A 115 16.72 10.97 5.85
N SER A 116 16.01 12.03 5.52
CA SER A 116 16.26 12.90 4.38
C SER A 116 16.10 14.35 4.80
N GLU A 117 16.97 15.23 4.29
CA GLU A 117 16.89 16.68 4.55
C GLU A 117 15.65 17.31 3.91
N LYS A 118 15.07 16.68 2.88
CA LYS A 118 13.96 17.25 2.09
C LYS A 118 12.58 16.89 2.60
N VAL A 119 12.44 15.82 3.37
CA VAL A 119 11.13 15.30 3.78
C VAL A 119 11.09 15.16 5.30
N VAL A 120 10.07 15.75 5.94
CA VAL A 120 9.81 15.61 7.37
C VAL A 120 9.30 14.20 7.69
N SER A 121 9.94 13.22 7.11
CA SER A 121 9.58 11.80 7.27
C SER A 121 10.82 11.01 7.60
N ARG A 122 10.67 10.03 8.48
CA ARG A 122 11.75 9.18 8.95
C ARG A 122 11.39 7.71 8.75
N ILE A 123 12.34 6.93 8.30
CA ILE A 123 12.20 5.48 8.26
C ILE A 123 13.13 4.88 9.32
N PRO A 124 12.63 4.52 10.50
CA PRO A 124 13.46 4.10 11.63
C PRO A 124 13.92 2.64 11.46
N VAL A 125 14.72 2.37 10.42
CA VAL A 125 15.16 1.00 10.06
C VAL A 125 15.83 0.29 11.22
N LYS A 126 16.62 1.01 12.03
CA LYS A 126 17.27 0.46 13.22
C LYS A 126 16.26 0.05 14.28
N LYS A 127 15.29 0.91 14.61
CA LYS A 127 14.22 0.59 15.56
C LYS A 127 13.37 -0.59 15.10
N ILE A 128 13.05 -0.65 13.81
CA ILE A 128 12.28 -1.75 13.21
C ILE A 128 13.04 -3.07 13.37
N THR A 129 14.34 -3.07 13.07
CA THR A 129 15.16 -4.28 13.21
C THR A 129 15.42 -4.67 14.66
N ASP A 130 15.58 -3.71 15.57
CA ASP A 130 15.68 -3.96 17.02
C ASP A 130 14.40 -4.53 17.63
N ALA A 131 13.24 -4.17 17.05
CA ALA A 131 11.95 -4.78 17.40
C ALA A 131 11.76 -6.19 16.81
N GLY A 132 12.75 -6.73 16.10
CA GLY A 132 12.71 -8.09 15.55
C GLY A 132 12.01 -8.22 14.21
N PHE A 133 11.83 -7.12 13.46
CA PHE A 133 11.26 -7.12 12.12
C PHE A 133 12.34 -6.93 11.05
N ALA A 134 12.14 -7.49 9.89
CA ALA A 134 12.86 -7.07 8.70
C ALA A 134 12.12 -5.94 7.99
N ILE A 135 12.85 -5.09 7.24
CA ILE A 135 12.24 -4.11 6.36
C ILE A 135 12.95 -4.08 5.00
N ALA A 136 12.18 -4.28 3.93
CA ALA A 136 12.62 -4.10 2.56
C ALA A 136 12.23 -2.70 2.07
N LEU A 137 13.22 -1.89 1.68
CA LEU A 137 12.99 -0.59 1.07
C LEU A 137 12.98 -0.76 -0.45
N MET A 138 11.81 -0.61 -1.07
CA MET A 138 11.61 -0.78 -2.51
C MET A 138 11.56 0.58 -3.22
N PRO A 139 12.63 1.00 -3.91
CA PRO A 139 12.63 2.22 -4.72
C PRO A 139 11.67 2.09 -5.89
N THR A 140 10.75 3.04 -6.03
CA THR A 140 9.78 3.03 -7.13
C THR A 140 10.37 3.47 -8.46
N ALA A 141 11.46 4.24 -8.43
CA ALA A 141 12.12 4.78 -9.63
C ALA A 141 12.64 3.69 -10.59
N ASP A 142 13.12 2.57 -10.05
CA ASP A 142 13.58 1.43 -10.88
C ASP A 142 12.42 0.79 -11.66
N ILE A 143 11.20 0.86 -11.13
CA ILE A 143 10.02 0.28 -11.75
C ILE A 143 9.40 1.25 -12.75
N TYR A 144 9.08 2.44 -12.29
CA TYR A 144 8.64 3.55 -13.14
C TYR A 144 8.86 4.87 -12.39
N PRO A 145 9.69 5.78 -12.93
CA PRO A 145 10.03 7.04 -12.28
C PRO A 145 8.81 7.98 -12.23
N ASP A 146 8.60 8.58 -11.07
CA ASP A 146 7.53 9.56 -10.83
C ASP A 146 8.02 10.98 -11.14
N HIS A 147 8.30 11.21 -12.40
CA HIS A 147 8.84 12.49 -12.83
C HIS A 147 8.11 13.02 -14.09
N PRO A 148 7.79 14.32 -14.16
CA PRO A 148 7.08 14.91 -15.29
C PRO A 148 7.71 14.68 -16.68
N LYS A 149 9.03 14.36 -16.72
CA LYS A 149 9.73 14.03 -17.97
C LYS A 149 9.43 12.63 -18.49
N HIS A 150 8.84 11.76 -17.67
CA HIS A 150 8.58 10.35 -17.99
C HIS A 150 7.08 10.04 -18.10
N LEU A 151 6.30 10.99 -18.63
CA LEU A 151 4.88 10.76 -18.90
C LEU A 151 4.69 9.80 -20.06
N ASN A 152 3.48 9.27 -20.22
CA ASN A 152 3.03 8.39 -21.30
C ASN A 152 3.62 6.97 -21.28
N PHE A 153 4.18 6.50 -20.14
CA PHE A 153 4.67 5.12 -20.00
C PHE A 153 5.84 4.78 -20.96
N GLU A 154 6.74 5.74 -21.16
CA GLU A 154 7.92 5.62 -22.03
C GLU A 154 9.21 5.33 -21.25
N ALA A 155 9.09 4.83 -20.00
CA ALA A 155 10.23 4.50 -19.14
C ALA A 155 9.95 3.24 -18.31
N GLY A 156 10.99 2.79 -17.59
CA GLY A 156 10.91 1.71 -16.61
C GLY A 156 10.31 0.43 -17.16
N ILE A 157 9.51 -0.27 -16.37
CA ILE A 157 8.92 -1.56 -16.72
C ILE A 157 8.14 -1.51 -18.03
N PHE A 158 7.49 -0.41 -18.36
CA PHE A 158 6.67 -0.29 -19.55
C PHE A 158 7.45 -0.33 -20.87
N THR A 159 8.76 -0.10 -20.85
CA THR A 159 9.64 -0.21 -22.04
C THR A 159 10.33 -1.58 -22.14
N HIS A 160 10.35 -2.35 -21.07
CA HIS A 160 11.00 -3.66 -21.02
C HIS A 160 10.06 -4.83 -21.26
N ILE A 161 8.78 -4.67 -20.97
CA ILE A 161 7.77 -5.67 -21.31
C ILE A 161 7.28 -5.45 -22.75
N LYS A 162 7.21 -6.54 -23.51
CA LYS A 162 6.47 -6.50 -24.78
C LYS A 162 5.00 -6.55 -24.46
N PRO A 163 4.24 -5.47 -24.69
CA PRO A 163 2.82 -5.52 -24.41
C PRO A 163 2.18 -6.58 -25.32
N LEU A 164 1.42 -7.50 -24.72
CA LEU A 164 0.65 -8.50 -25.46
C LEU A 164 -0.40 -7.84 -26.38
N LYS A 165 -0.80 -6.61 -26.04
CA LYS A 165 -1.74 -5.79 -26.79
C LYS A 165 -1.32 -4.31 -26.72
N PRO A 166 -1.68 -3.50 -27.72
CA PRO A 166 -1.50 -2.05 -27.63
C PRO A 166 -2.16 -1.48 -26.37
N ARG A 167 -1.52 -0.49 -25.75
CA ARG A 167 -2.10 0.19 -24.58
C ARG A 167 -3.43 0.84 -24.90
N THR A 168 -4.40 0.63 -24.03
CA THR A 168 -5.73 1.23 -24.09
C THR A 168 -5.92 2.22 -22.93
N LYS A 169 -7.08 2.87 -22.87
CA LYS A 169 -7.41 3.69 -21.71
C LYS A 169 -7.56 2.92 -20.41
N HIS A 170 -7.72 1.60 -20.47
CA HIS A 170 -7.84 0.70 -19.33
C HIS A 170 -6.53 0.01 -18.96
N SER A 171 -5.44 0.22 -19.67
CA SER A 171 -4.14 -0.38 -19.35
C SER A 171 -3.59 0.16 -18.05
N TRP A 172 -2.90 -0.69 -17.32
CA TRP A 172 -2.30 -0.38 -16.03
C TRP A 172 -1.37 0.84 -16.04
N ALA A 173 -1.25 1.49 -14.90
CA ALA A 173 -0.54 2.75 -14.74
C ALA A 173 0.47 2.67 -13.59
N THR A 174 1.05 3.79 -13.22
CA THR A 174 2.18 3.89 -12.30
C THR A 174 1.95 3.20 -10.95
N ILE A 175 0.81 3.46 -10.29
CA ILE A 175 0.49 2.82 -8.98
C ILE A 175 0.41 1.30 -9.13
N SER A 176 -0.19 0.80 -10.23
CA SER A 176 -0.21 -0.64 -10.52
C SER A 176 1.18 -1.21 -10.84
N ALA A 177 2.07 -0.44 -11.47
CA ALA A 177 3.43 -0.85 -11.73
C ALA A 177 4.24 -0.98 -10.43
N TRP A 178 4.13 0.02 -9.55
CA TRP A 178 4.76 -0.04 -8.22
C TRP A 178 4.20 -1.18 -7.37
N SER A 179 2.89 -1.41 -7.42
CA SER A 179 2.24 -2.56 -6.78
C SER A 179 2.80 -3.89 -7.30
N TRP A 180 3.01 -4.01 -8.62
CA TRP A 180 3.68 -5.17 -9.21
C TRP A 180 5.10 -5.34 -8.64
N GLY A 181 5.86 -4.26 -8.48
CA GLY A 181 7.19 -4.29 -7.88
C GLY A 181 7.18 -4.78 -6.43
N VAL A 182 6.23 -4.32 -5.60
CA VAL A 182 6.06 -4.82 -4.22
C VAL A 182 5.88 -6.34 -4.23
N SER A 183 5.04 -6.88 -5.13
CA SER A 183 4.86 -8.33 -5.26
C SER A 183 6.16 -9.04 -5.67
N ARG A 184 7.03 -8.40 -6.45
CA ARG A 184 8.37 -8.97 -6.80
C ARG A 184 9.32 -8.99 -5.61
N VAL A 185 9.26 -7.97 -4.74
CA VAL A 185 9.99 -8.01 -3.46
C VAL A 185 9.50 -9.17 -2.60
N ILE A 186 8.18 -9.37 -2.50
CA ILE A 186 7.61 -10.50 -1.75
C ILE A 186 8.03 -11.84 -2.34
N ASP A 187 8.14 -11.97 -3.68
CA ASP A 187 8.66 -13.18 -4.32
C ASP A 187 10.11 -13.50 -3.90
N TYR A 188 10.94 -12.49 -3.66
CA TYR A 188 12.28 -12.69 -3.08
C TYR A 188 12.17 -13.13 -1.61
N LEU A 189 11.32 -12.48 -0.81
CA LEU A 189 11.16 -12.82 0.60
C LEU A 189 10.72 -14.27 0.80
N GLU A 190 9.99 -14.87 -0.14
CA GLU A 190 9.64 -16.30 -0.14
C GLU A 190 10.88 -17.21 -0.29
N THR A 191 11.97 -16.70 -0.84
CA THR A 191 13.21 -17.47 -1.03
C THR A 191 14.22 -17.26 0.10
N ASP A 192 14.00 -16.27 0.97
CA ASP A 192 14.92 -15.89 2.04
C ASP A 192 14.55 -16.58 3.35
N SER A 193 15.37 -17.53 3.81
CA SER A 193 15.14 -18.31 5.03
C SER A 193 15.10 -17.49 6.33
N ASP A 194 15.57 -16.24 6.29
CA ASP A 194 15.51 -15.33 7.43
C ASP A 194 14.10 -14.73 7.64
N ILE A 195 13.19 -14.89 6.67
CA ILE A 195 11.88 -14.23 6.65
C ILE A 195 10.74 -15.21 6.92
N ASP A 196 9.83 -14.84 7.81
CA ASP A 196 8.53 -15.48 7.98
C ASP A 196 7.52 -14.91 6.97
N ILE A 197 7.40 -15.58 5.83
CA ILE A 197 6.56 -15.15 4.71
C ILE A 197 5.06 -15.09 5.05
N THR A 198 4.61 -15.70 6.13
CA THR A 198 3.22 -15.63 6.59
C THR A 198 2.91 -14.30 7.29
N LYS A 199 3.94 -13.50 7.58
CA LYS A 199 3.88 -12.27 8.37
C LYS A 199 4.49 -11.10 7.59
N ILE A 200 3.85 -10.72 6.48
CA ILE A 200 4.29 -9.61 5.62
C ILE A 200 3.35 -8.41 5.79
N ALA A 201 3.92 -7.23 6.01
CA ALA A 201 3.21 -5.97 5.93
C ALA A 201 3.66 -5.16 4.69
N ALA A 202 2.71 -4.50 4.02
CA ALA A 202 3.03 -3.48 3.02
C ALA A 202 2.72 -2.09 3.60
N VAL A 203 3.71 -1.23 3.63
CA VAL A 203 3.62 0.12 4.21
C VAL A 203 4.02 1.15 3.17
N GLY A 204 3.30 2.25 3.10
CA GLY A 204 3.67 3.36 2.24
C GLY A 204 3.05 4.67 2.70
N HIS A 205 3.71 5.77 2.36
CA HIS A 205 3.26 7.13 2.62
C HIS A 205 2.74 7.77 1.33
N SER A 206 1.66 8.56 1.42
CA SER A 206 1.12 9.32 0.30
C SER A 206 0.78 8.39 -0.88
N ARG A 207 1.31 8.64 -2.08
CA ARG A 207 1.20 7.74 -3.26
C ARG A 207 1.76 6.34 -3.00
N GLY A 208 2.74 6.21 -2.11
CA GLY A 208 3.21 4.91 -1.62
C GLY A 208 2.15 4.18 -0.79
N GLY A 209 1.35 4.92 -0.02
CA GLY A 209 0.20 4.39 0.73
C GLY A 209 -0.91 3.89 -0.20
N LYS A 210 -1.22 4.64 -1.28
CA LYS A 210 -2.13 4.18 -2.35
C LYS A 210 -1.63 2.86 -2.95
N THR A 211 -0.30 2.76 -3.17
CA THR A 211 0.35 1.56 -3.70
C THR A 211 0.26 0.38 -2.74
N ALA A 212 0.55 0.59 -1.45
CA ALA A 212 0.48 -0.46 -0.42
C ALA A 212 -0.93 -1.04 -0.32
N LEU A 213 -1.95 -0.18 -0.30
CA LEU A 213 -3.35 -0.58 -0.25
C LEU A 213 -3.76 -1.38 -1.49
N TRP A 214 -3.43 -0.87 -2.70
CA TRP A 214 -3.72 -1.56 -3.96
C TRP A 214 -3.00 -2.90 -4.07
N THR A 215 -1.76 -2.98 -3.58
CA THR A 215 -1.01 -4.24 -3.56
C THR A 215 -1.69 -5.26 -2.67
N ALA A 216 -2.05 -4.90 -1.44
CA ALA A 216 -2.68 -5.81 -0.49
C ALA A 216 -4.04 -6.32 -0.98
N ALA A 217 -4.79 -5.51 -1.72
CA ALA A 217 -6.04 -5.94 -2.34
C ALA A 217 -5.84 -7.02 -3.42
N ASN A 218 -4.66 -7.05 -4.08
CA ASN A 218 -4.35 -8.00 -5.17
C ASN A 218 -3.40 -9.12 -4.77
N ASP A 219 -2.56 -8.95 -3.73
CA ASP A 219 -1.59 -9.96 -3.26
C ASP A 219 -1.98 -10.45 -1.85
N LYS A 220 -2.50 -11.66 -1.79
CA LYS A 220 -3.01 -12.27 -0.55
C LYS A 220 -1.91 -12.63 0.46
N ARG A 221 -0.63 -12.60 0.08
CA ARG A 221 0.51 -12.84 0.97
C ARG A 221 0.74 -11.69 1.97
N ILE A 222 0.20 -10.50 1.68
CA ILE A 222 0.29 -9.35 2.58
C ILE A 222 -0.75 -9.52 3.69
N LEU A 223 -0.28 -9.70 4.92
CA LEU A 223 -1.11 -9.82 6.11
C LEU A 223 -1.65 -8.47 6.58
N LEU A 224 -0.83 -7.41 6.52
CA LEU A 224 -1.17 -6.07 6.97
C LEU A 224 -0.88 -5.02 5.88
N ALA A 225 -1.87 -4.22 5.53
CA ALA A 225 -1.69 -3.04 4.68
C ALA A 225 -1.69 -1.76 5.51
N VAL A 226 -0.72 -0.86 5.28
CA VAL A 226 -0.63 0.42 5.99
C VAL A 226 -0.56 1.58 4.98
N PRO A 227 -1.71 2.13 4.57
CA PRO A 227 -1.79 3.35 3.78
C PRO A 227 -1.67 4.58 4.70
N ASN A 228 -0.46 5.16 4.82
CA ASN A 228 -0.25 6.38 5.60
C ASN A 228 -0.48 7.62 4.74
N ASN A 229 -1.30 8.56 5.22
CA ASN A 229 -1.67 9.80 4.53
C ASN A 229 -2.01 9.55 3.05
N SER A 230 -2.85 8.56 2.78
CA SER A 230 -3.03 8.04 1.42
C SER A 230 -4.09 8.79 0.60
N GLY A 231 -5.04 9.44 1.23
CA GLY A 231 -6.03 10.33 0.64
C GLY A 231 -6.82 9.80 -0.56
N CYS A 232 -7.01 10.65 -1.54
CA CYS A 232 -7.75 10.35 -2.77
C CYS A 232 -7.14 9.15 -3.51
N CYS A 233 -7.96 8.16 -3.89
CA CYS A 233 -7.50 6.88 -4.44
C CYS A 233 -6.48 6.12 -3.58
N GLY A 234 -6.42 6.46 -2.30
CA GLY A 234 -5.86 5.68 -1.22
C GLY A 234 -7.00 5.14 -0.37
N ALA A 235 -7.04 5.52 0.91
CA ALA A 235 -8.11 5.08 1.81
C ALA A 235 -9.31 6.03 1.89
N ALA A 236 -9.21 7.30 1.44
CA ALA A 236 -10.28 8.28 1.58
C ALA A 236 -11.42 8.06 0.59
N VAL A 237 -12.67 7.98 1.07
CA VAL A 237 -13.87 8.00 0.23
C VAL A 237 -13.84 9.23 -0.67
N LEU A 238 -14.10 9.05 -1.97
CA LEU A 238 -14.02 10.13 -2.97
C LEU A 238 -15.23 11.06 -2.91
N ARG A 239 -16.41 10.49 -2.66
CA ARG A 239 -17.68 11.21 -2.70
C ARG A 239 -17.88 12.10 -1.48
N GLY A 240 -17.87 13.42 -1.69
CA GLY A 240 -18.10 14.41 -0.66
C GLY A 240 -16.92 14.72 0.25
N LYS A 241 -15.72 14.20 -0.08
CA LYS A 241 -14.48 14.54 0.65
C LYS A 241 -14.05 16.00 0.43
N LYS A 242 -13.19 16.48 1.31
CA LYS A 242 -12.45 17.74 1.20
C LYS A 242 -11.08 17.51 0.56
N GLY A 243 -10.33 18.57 0.32
CA GLY A 243 -8.94 18.51 -0.14
C GLY A 243 -8.76 17.94 -1.54
N GLU A 244 -7.92 16.92 -1.70
CA GLU A 244 -7.53 16.32 -2.98
C GLU A 244 -8.71 15.61 -3.67
N HIS A 245 -9.01 16.01 -4.89
CA HIS A 245 -10.02 15.40 -5.74
C HIS A 245 -9.40 14.62 -6.91
N VAL A 246 -10.22 13.83 -7.61
CA VAL A 246 -9.79 13.05 -8.78
C VAL A 246 -9.06 13.90 -9.82
N LYS A 247 -9.55 15.09 -10.12
CA LYS A 247 -8.93 16.00 -11.09
C LYS A 247 -7.52 16.46 -10.71
N ASP A 248 -7.25 16.59 -9.40
CA ASP A 248 -5.98 17.10 -8.91
C ASP A 248 -4.84 16.10 -9.11
N ILE A 249 -5.15 14.80 -9.02
CA ILE A 249 -4.19 13.70 -9.21
C ILE A 249 -4.14 13.17 -10.64
N ASN A 250 -5.11 13.48 -11.48
CA ASN A 250 -5.16 13.05 -12.87
C ASN A 250 -4.27 13.85 -13.84
N VAL A 251 -3.48 14.79 -13.30
CA VAL A 251 -2.43 15.49 -14.06
C VAL A 251 -1.17 14.63 -14.24
N THR A 252 -1.12 13.49 -13.53
CA THR A 252 -0.03 12.52 -13.57
C THR A 252 -0.43 11.25 -14.33
N ASP A 253 0.52 10.33 -14.50
CA ASP A 253 0.25 8.98 -15.02
C ASP A 253 0.11 7.93 -13.87
N TRP A 254 -0.31 8.34 -12.66
CA TRP A 254 -0.50 7.42 -11.54
C TRP A 254 -1.61 6.41 -11.80
N PHE A 255 -2.66 6.82 -12.51
CA PHE A 255 -3.85 6.03 -12.77
C PHE A 255 -4.06 5.82 -14.28
N CYS A 256 -4.90 4.86 -14.64
CA CYS A 256 -5.21 4.58 -16.03
C CYS A 256 -5.90 5.76 -16.70
N ARG A 257 -5.77 5.86 -18.02
CA ARG A 257 -6.36 6.99 -18.78
C ARG A 257 -7.90 7.06 -18.67
N LYS A 258 -8.56 5.92 -18.43
CA LYS A 258 -10.01 5.87 -18.16
C LYS A 258 -10.39 6.69 -16.93
N PHE A 259 -9.54 6.73 -15.90
CA PHE A 259 -9.81 7.45 -14.67
C PHE A 259 -10.01 8.96 -14.88
N LYS A 260 -9.41 9.54 -15.92
CA LYS A 260 -9.59 10.96 -16.29
C LYS A 260 -11.04 11.33 -16.68
N GLU A 261 -11.85 10.34 -17.04
CA GLU A 261 -13.26 10.55 -17.36
C GLU A 261 -14.11 10.86 -16.12
N TYR A 262 -13.56 10.66 -14.91
CA TYR A 262 -14.22 10.92 -13.62
C TYR A 262 -13.83 12.26 -12.97
N ASN A 263 -13.05 13.10 -13.66
CA ASN A 263 -12.75 14.46 -13.21
C ASN A 263 -14.04 15.25 -13.03
N ASP A 264 -14.21 15.87 -11.83
CA ASP A 264 -15.40 16.63 -11.45
C ASP A 264 -16.75 15.85 -11.54
N CYS A 265 -16.70 14.52 -11.59
CA CYS A 265 -17.88 13.64 -11.62
C CYS A 265 -17.60 12.28 -10.93
N GLU A 266 -16.97 12.32 -9.78
CA GLU A 266 -16.60 11.15 -8.95
C GLU A 266 -17.81 10.24 -8.63
N GLU A 267 -19.01 10.81 -8.62
CA GLU A 267 -20.26 10.05 -8.41
C GLU A 267 -20.56 9.04 -9.53
N MET A 268 -19.98 9.24 -10.72
CA MET A 268 -20.12 8.31 -11.85
C MET A 268 -19.19 7.09 -11.76
N LEU A 269 -18.18 7.13 -10.87
CA LEU A 269 -17.30 5.99 -10.66
C LEU A 269 -18.09 4.83 -10.02
N PRO A 270 -18.01 3.59 -10.54
CA PRO A 270 -18.81 2.48 -9.98
C PRO A 270 -18.36 2.01 -8.60
N VAL A 271 -17.17 2.41 -8.16
CA VAL A 271 -16.56 2.05 -6.87
C VAL A 271 -16.25 3.27 -6.04
N ASP A 272 -15.94 3.06 -4.75
CA ASP A 272 -15.34 4.05 -3.87
C ASP A 272 -14.37 3.35 -2.90
N GLN A 273 -13.48 4.11 -2.24
CA GLN A 273 -12.29 3.57 -1.58
C GLN A 273 -12.57 2.62 -0.41
N HIS A 274 -13.70 2.75 0.27
CA HIS A 274 -14.14 1.78 1.28
C HIS A 274 -14.25 0.35 0.70
N MET A 275 -14.60 0.22 -0.59
CA MET A 275 -14.65 -1.08 -1.26
C MET A 275 -13.25 -1.66 -1.47
N LEU A 276 -12.24 -0.79 -1.70
CA LEU A 276 -10.85 -1.23 -1.80
C LEU A 276 -10.33 -1.71 -0.44
N VAL A 277 -10.57 -0.94 0.64
CA VAL A 277 -10.25 -1.34 2.02
C VAL A 277 -10.92 -2.66 2.37
N ALA A 278 -12.21 -2.80 2.08
CA ALA A 278 -12.99 -4.01 2.30
C ALA A 278 -12.45 -5.25 1.56
N SER A 279 -11.86 -5.04 0.35
CA SER A 279 -11.30 -6.13 -0.47
C SER A 279 -10.12 -6.85 0.20
N ILE A 280 -9.56 -6.29 1.26
CA ILE A 280 -8.47 -6.91 2.03
C ILE A 280 -9.01 -7.89 3.07
N ALA A 281 -10.27 -7.77 3.50
CA ALA A 281 -10.88 -8.68 4.46
C ALA A 281 -10.65 -10.17 4.08
N PRO A 282 -10.39 -11.05 5.05
CA PRO A 282 -10.38 -10.85 6.50
C PRO A 282 -9.03 -10.34 7.07
N ARG A 283 -8.03 -10.06 6.24
CA ARG A 283 -6.69 -9.57 6.64
C ARG A 283 -6.77 -8.16 7.22
N TYR A 284 -5.64 -7.60 7.60
CA TYR A 284 -5.58 -6.39 8.40
C TYR A 284 -5.26 -5.14 7.56
N VAL A 285 -5.85 -4.02 7.95
CA VAL A 285 -5.55 -2.69 7.39
C VAL A 285 -5.31 -1.71 8.53
N TYR A 286 -4.27 -0.88 8.45
CA TYR A 286 -4.03 0.19 9.39
C TYR A 286 -3.97 1.53 8.66
N ILE A 287 -5.04 2.28 8.68
CA ILE A 287 -5.13 3.61 8.06
C ILE A 287 -4.58 4.63 9.04
N THR A 288 -3.64 5.45 8.60
CA THR A 288 -2.98 6.44 9.44
C THR A 288 -2.90 7.79 8.72
N ASP A 289 -3.23 8.87 9.40
CA ASP A 289 -3.25 10.22 8.82
C ASP A 289 -2.75 11.29 9.79
N SER A 290 -2.76 12.55 9.39
CA SER A 290 -2.25 13.71 10.11
C SER A 290 -3.30 14.82 10.21
N SER A 291 -3.36 15.50 11.37
CA SER A 291 -4.41 16.51 11.67
C SER A 291 -4.40 17.72 10.74
N ASP A 292 -3.20 18.11 10.26
CA ASP A 292 -2.99 19.32 9.45
C ASP A 292 -2.90 18.97 7.95
N ASP A 293 -3.26 17.72 7.59
CA ASP A 293 -3.30 17.24 6.22
C ASP A 293 -4.74 17.23 5.69
N GLU A 294 -5.31 18.40 5.54
CA GLU A 294 -6.66 18.56 4.97
C GLU A 294 -6.75 18.02 3.53
N TRP A 295 -5.61 17.85 2.86
CA TRP A 295 -5.51 17.37 1.49
C TRP A 295 -5.91 15.89 1.38
N THR A 296 -5.49 15.06 2.34
CA THR A 296 -5.85 13.63 2.41
C THR A 296 -7.27 13.41 2.93
N ASP A 297 -7.77 14.29 3.80
CA ASP A 297 -9.08 14.21 4.45
C ASP A 297 -9.21 13.03 5.42
N PRO A 298 -8.66 13.15 6.65
CA PRO A 298 -8.74 12.09 7.65
C PRO A 298 -10.17 11.62 7.98
N ASP A 299 -11.15 12.51 7.88
CA ASP A 299 -12.56 12.17 8.12
C ASP A 299 -13.09 11.22 7.02
N ALA A 300 -12.69 11.44 5.76
CA ALA A 300 -13.04 10.58 4.64
C ALA A 300 -12.33 9.22 4.70
N GLU A 301 -11.09 9.17 5.23
CA GLU A 301 -10.40 7.91 5.49
C GLU A 301 -11.07 7.11 6.61
N LEU A 302 -11.49 7.75 7.71
CA LEU A 302 -12.25 7.10 8.78
C LEU A 302 -13.61 6.59 8.28
N LEU A 303 -14.32 7.38 7.45
CA LEU A 303 -15.57 6.96 6.85
C LEU A 303 -15.38 5.70 6.00
N SER A 304 -14.30 5.64 5.22
CA SER A 304 -13.94 4.44 4.46
C SER A 304 -13.75 3.22 5.35
N ALA A 305 -13.01 3.36 6.46
CA ALA A 305 -12.81 2.29 7.43
C ALA A 305 -14.13 1.76 8.02
N ARG A 306 -15.07 2.67 8.34
CA ARG A 306 -16.38 2.31 8.86
C ARG A 306 -17.23 1.56 7.84
N LEU A 307 -17.31 2.06 6.61
CA LEU A 307 -18.06 1.41 5.54
C LEU A 307 -17.46 0.07 5.14
N ALA A 308 -16.14 -0.06 5.16
CA ALA A 308 -15.44 -1.30 4.87
C ALA A 308 -15.69 -2.39 5.94
N SER A 309 -16.06 -2.01 7.17
CA SER A 309 -16.32 -2.94 8.27
C SER A 309 -17.39 -3.97 7.96
N GLU A 310 -18.38 -3.64 7.10
CA GLU A 310 -19.43 -4.57 6.69
C GLU A 310 -18.87 -5.88 6.09
N ALA A 311 -17.73 -5.81 5.36
CA ALA A 311 -17.09 -7.03 4.83
C ALA A 311 -16.50 -7.90 5.94
N TYR A 312 -15.91 -7.29 6.97
CA TYR A 312 -15.36 -8.02 8.12
C TYR A 312 -16.47 -8.66 8.96
N GLU A 313 -17.61 -7.99 9.10
CA GLU A 313 -18.78 -8.52 9.80
C GLU A 313 -19.32 -9.81 9.16
N LEU A 314 -19.20 -9.98 7.83
CA LEU A 314 -19.54 -11.25 7.17
C LEU A 314 -18.73 -12.44 7.72
N TYR A 315 -17.48 -12.19 8.12
CA TYR A 315 -16.59 -13.22 8.73
C TYR A 315 -16.80 -13.33 10.25
N GLY A 316 -17.72 -12.57 10.85
CA GLY A 316 -17.86 -12.48 12.30
C GLY A 316 -16.74 -11.71 12.98
N LEU A 317 -16.00 -10.89 12.22
CA LEU A 317 -14.86 -10.11 12.69
C LEU A 317 -15.28 -8.66 12.93
N LYS A 318 -14.56 -7.96 13.82
CA LYS A 318 -14.71 -6.51 13.99
C LYS A 318 -13.88 -5.80 12.92
N GLY A 319 -14.49 -4.90 12.16
CA GLY A 319 -13.78 -3.96 11.30
C GLY A 319 -13.05 -2.90 12.14
N ILE A 320 -13.42 -1.63 12.01
CA ILE A 320 -12.88 -0.56 12.87
C ILE A 320 -13.64 -0.48 14.20
N VAL A 321 -12.90 -0.35 15.29
CA VAL A 321 -13.44 -0.05 16.63
C VAL A 321 -12.89 1.29 17.09
N ALA A 322 -13.61 2.37 16.80
CA ALA A 322 -13.23 3.73 17.13
C ALA A 322 -14.47 4.58 17.43
N PRO A 323 -14.39 5.61 18.31
CA PRO A 323 -15.48 6.54 18.55
C PRO A 323 -15.79 7.33 17.26
N GLU A 324 -16.97 7.98 17.24
CA GLU A 324 -17.39 8.82 16.09
C GLU A 324 -16.35 9.89 15.76
N LYS A 325 -15.73 10.46 16.78
CA LYS A 325 -14.63 11.43 16.68
C LYS A 325 -13.42 10.90 17.43
N PRO A 326 -12.49 10.25 16.74
CA PRO A 326 -11.24 9.79 17.33
C PRO A 326 -10.42 10.95 17.91
N ALA A 327 -9.76 10.70 19.03
CA ALA A 327 -8.84 11.67 19.60
C ALA A 327 -7.52 11.68 18.82
N LEU A 328 -6.90 12.85 18.71
CA LEU A 328 -5.58 12.97 18.10
C LEU A 328 -4.53 12.23 18.92
N ASN A 329 -3.59 11.61 18.23
CA ASN A 329 -2.50 10.83 18.79
C ASN A 329 -2.95 9.58 19.58
N GLU A 330 -4.19 9.14 19.39
CA GLU A 330 -4.70 7.89 19.94
C GLU A 330 -4.88 6.85 18.83
N ALA A 331 -4.39 5.63 19.08
CA ALA A 331 -4.45 4.53 18.11
C ALA A 331 -5.58 3.55 18.45
N TYR A 332 -6.48 3.35 17.52
CA TYR A 332 -7.63 2.45 17.62
C TYR A 332 -7.30 1.14 16.90
N GLN A 333 -6.88 0.12 17.64
CA GLN A 333 -6.25 -1.12 17.14
C GLN A 333 -6.96 -2.40 17.58
N GLU A 334 -8.22 -2.33 18.04
CA GLU A 334 -8.94 -3.52 18.53
C GLU A 334 -9.47 -4.41 17.41
N GLY A 335 -9.84 -3.82 16.27
CA GLY A 335 -10.42 -4.52 15.13
C GLY A 335 -9.38 -4.97 14.10
N HIS A 336 -9.87 -5.50 12.98
CA HIS A 336 -9.06 -5.85 11.80
C HIS A 336 -8.74 -4.63 10.93
N ILE A 337 -9.50 -3.54 11.08
CA ILE A 337 -9.13 -2.23 10.59
C ILE A 337 -8.69 -1.41 11.80
N ALA A 338 -7.48 -0.89 11.76
CA ALA A 338 -6.97 0.06 12.74
C ALA A 338 -6.93 1.47 12.15
N PHE A 339 -6.95 2.47 13.02
CA PHE A 339 -6.95 3.87 12.62
C PHE A 339 -6.27 4.77 13.65
N HIS A 340 -5.53 5.78 13.20
CA HIS A 340 -5.16 6.93 14.01
C HIS A 340 -4.99 8.20 13.16
N VAL A 341 -5.13 9.36 13.81
CA VAL A 341 -4.71 10.65 13.28
C VAL A 341 -3.71 11.25 14.26
N LYS A 342 -2.47 11.47 13.80
CA LYS A 342 -1.46 12.17 14.61
C LYS A 342 -1.54 13.67 14.43
N THR A 343 -1.03 14.43 15.37
CA THR A 343 -0.81 15.87 15.21
C THR A 343 0.34 16.11 14.24
N GLY A 344 0.13 16.96 13.24
CA GLY A 344 1.15 17.36 12.29
C GLY A 344 0.71 17.37 10.83
N THR A 345 1.68 17.54 9.94
CA THR A 345 1.50 17.70 8.49
C THR A 345 1.65 16.38 7.74
N HIS A 346 1.56 16.43 6.42
CA HIS A 346 1.73 15.30 5.49
C HIS A 346 3.10 14.61 5.64
N SER A 347 3.19 13.57 6.47
CA SER A 347 4.45 12.89 6.77
C SER A 347 4.20 11.50 7.38
N ILE A 348 5.16 10.59 7.28
CA ILE A 348 5.25 9.41 8.14
C ILE A 348 6.33 9.66 9.18
N THR A 349 5.98 9.59 10.44
CA THR A 349 6.85 9.95 11.56
C THR A 349 7.17 8.76 12.44
N GLU A 350 8.04 8.97 13.42
CA GLU A 350 8.36 7.95 14.42
C GLU A 350 7.12 7.49 15.19
N PHE A 351 6.18 8.40 15.48
CA PHE A 351 4.90 8.05 16.10
C PHE A 351 4.10 7.04 15.28
N ASP A 352 4.00 7.28 13.95
CA ASP A 352 3.29 6.33 13.07
C ASP A 352 3.96 4.95 13.13
N TRP A 353 5.30 4.92 13.04
CA TRP A 353 6.04 3.67 13.06
C TRP A 353 5.89 2.90 14.37
N GLU A 354 5.91 3.57 15.53
CA GLU A 354 5.64 2.94 16.82
C GLU A 354 4.27 2.27 16.82
N LYS A 355 3.23 2.98 16.37
CA LYS A 355 1.86 2.44 16.33
C LYS A 355 1.68 1.33 15.29
N ILE A 356 2.39 1.41 14.15
CA ILE A 356 2.41 0.35 13.13
C ILE A 356 3.03 -0.93 13.72
N LEU A 357 4.18 -0.83 14.35
CA LEU A 357 4.87 -1.97 14.98
C LEU A 357 4.02 -2.57 16.10
N ASP A 358 3.49 -1.74 17.02
CA ASP A 358 2.59 -2.17 18.09
C ASP A 358 1.39 -2.99 17.55
N TYR A 359 0.80 -2.55 16.45
CA TYR A 359 -0.35 -3.26 15.86
C TYR A 359 0.08 -4.55 15.16
N PHE A 360 1.20 -4.53 14.45
CA PHE A 360 1.71 -5.72 13.77
C PHE A 360 2.12 -6.80 14.75
N GLU A 361 2.75 -6.45 15.88
CA GLU A 361 3.03 -7.38 16.98
C GLU A 361 1.76 -8.01 17.56
N LYS A 362 0.72 -7.19 17.79
CA LYS A 362 -0.59 -7.69 18.27
C LYS A 362 -1.24 -8.66 17.28
N ILE A 363 -1.13 -8.40 15.97
CA ILE A 363 -1.62 -9.31 14.92
C ILE A 363 -0.87 -10.63 14.99
N ILE A 364 0.47 -10.59 14.98
CA ILE A 364 1.32 -11.77 15.01
C ILE A 364 1.04 -12.63 16.24
N ALA A 365 0.82 -12.01 17.40
CA ALA A 365 0.52 -12.73 18.64
C ALA A 365 -0.87 -13.42 18.62
N LYS A 366 -1.80 -12.97 17.78
CA LYS A 366 -3.13 -13.61 17.62
C LYS A 366 -3.11 -14.78 16.63
N GLU A 367 -2.18 -14.77 15.67
CA GLU A 367 -2.04 -15.82 14.65
C GLU A 367 -1.20 -17.02 15.14
N VAL A 368 -0.63 -16.96 16.35
CA VAL A 368 0.07 -18.06 17.06
C VAL A 368 -0.89 -18.82 17.93
#